data_1518c39dcace372d1b109a6ca41ed50c
#
_entry.id   1518c39dcace372d1b109a6ca41ed50c
#
_cell.length_a   1.000
_cell.length_b   1.000
_cell.length_c   1.000
_cell.angle_alpha   90.00
_cell.angle_beta   90.00
_cell.angle_gamma   90.00
#
_symmetry.space_group_name_H-M   'P 1'
#
loop_
_entity.id
_entity.type
_entity.pdbx_description
1 polymer ?
#
loop_
_entity_poly.entity_id
_entity_poly.type
_entity_poly.pdbx_seq_one_letter_code
_entity_poly.pdbx_strand_id
1 'polypeptide(L)'
;GVQTCALPIWFRSKSIVSLLKSLGVNAIKLEGGYKGYRHFINENLPKVLKDIKFIVLYGNSGSGKTEILKHLKDLGNDVLDLENCANHRGSLLGGVGLGFSNTQKMFESLVYEELRNRKSNIVFTEGESKRIGKIIMPEFLYNSIKSGDNIKIEAEINIRINNIYKEYIDDKDNDDDIITSLDFLRKNIGNKNVDRYIDMVKEHNYIPVIQELLTKHYDPLYEYKDREYLATFNNVDSIKTAKEIIEICKPDSH
;
A
#
# COMPACT_ATOMS: atom_id res chain seq x y z
N GLY A 1 16.77 31.51 -35.14
CA GLY A 1 16.85 30.81 -33.87
C GLY A 1 15.65 31.16 -32.99
N VAL A 2 14.75 30.23 -32.78
CA VAL A 2 13.67 30.42 -31.80
C VAL A 2 14.29 30.27 -30.38
N GLN A 3 14.56 31.39 -29.74
CA GLN A 3 14.89 31.39 -28.30
C GLN A 3 13.63 31.00 -27.52
N THR A 4 13.53 29.75 -27.11
CA THR A 4 12.56 29.35 -26.09
C THR A 4 12.99 29.96 -24.76
N CYS A 5 12.48 31.13 -24.41
CA CYS A 5 12.58 31.71 -23.07
C CYS A 5 11.82 30.79 -22.10
N ALA A 6 12.54 29.86 -21.46
CA ALA A 6 11.99 29.09 -20.35
C ALA A 6 11.77 30.05 -19.18
N LEU A 7 10.54 30.49 -18.99
CA LEU A 7 10.17 31.27 -17.79
C LEU A 7 10.60 30.53 -16.53
N PRO A 8 11.22 31.21 -15.55
CA PRO A 8 11.50 30.60 -14.25
C PRO A 8 10.26 29.94 -13.66
N ILE A 9 10.44 28.83 -12.96
CA ILE A 9 9.34 27.97 -12.45
C ILE A 9 8.27 28.76 -11.68
N TRP A 10 8.68 29.78 -10.93
CA TRP A 10 7.79 30.63 -10.14
C TRP A 10 6.91 31.58 -11.00
N PHE A 11 7.36 31.97 -12.20
CA PHE A 11 6.54 32.74 -13.14
C PHE A 11 5.47 31.89 -13.80
N ARG A 12 5.73 30.60 -14.07
CA ARG A 12 4.75 29.70 -14.70
C ARG A 12 3.48 29.59 -13.88
N SER A 13 3.57 29.38 -12.57
CA SER A 13 2.39 29.30 -11.69
C SER A 13 1.63 30.61 -11.65
N LYS A 14 2.30 31.76 -11.65
CA LYS A 14 1.65 33.08 -11.67
C LYS A 14 0.85 33.31 -12.97
N SER A 15 1.44 32.95 -14.11
CA SER A 15 0.80 33.11 -15.42
C SER A 15 -0.44 32.21 -15.54
N ILE A 16 -0.37 30.93 -15.08
CA ILE A 16 -1.48 29.99 -15.09
C ILE A 16 -2.61 30.50 -14.17
N VAL A 17 -2.31 30.95 -12.96
CA VAL A 17 -3.31 31.50 -12.04
C VAL A 17 -3.98 32.73 -12.64
N SER A 18 -3.23 33.63 -13.29
CA SER A 18 -3.81 34.81 -13.94
C SER A 18 -4.75 34.42 -15.08
N LEU A 19 -4.36 33.45 -15.91
CA LEU A 19 -5.21 32.93 -16.99
C LEU A 19 -6.48 32.29 -16.44
N LEU A 20 -6.37 31.41 -15.44
CA LEU A 20 -7.55 30.76 -14.82
C LEU A 20 -8.52 31.78 -14.22
N LYS A 21 -8.01 32.83 -13.56
CA LYS A 21 -8.83 33.91 -13.03
C LYS A 21 -9.54 34.70 -14.13
N SER A 22 -8.89 34.95 -15.27
CA SER A 22 -9.53 35.62 -16.42
C SER A 22 -10.65 34.78 -17.03
N LEU A 23 -10.61 33.45 -16.86
CA LEU A 23 -11.67 32.52 -17.26
C LEU A 23 -12.75 32.31 -16.17
N GLY A 24 -12.75 33.09 -15.09
CA GLY A 24 -13.72 32.99 -14.00
C GLY A 24 -13.45 31.85 -13.02
N VAL A 25 -12.32 31.15 -13.13
CA VAL A 25 -11.95 30.06 -12.20
C VAL A 25 -11.32 30.65 -10.94
N ASN A 26 -11.82 30.26 -9.77
CA ASN A 26 -11.19 30.63 -8.50
C ASN A 26 -9.86 29.88 -8.32
N ALA A 27 -8.76 30.49 -8.74
CA ALA A 27 -7.42 29.93 -8.69
C ALA A 27 -6.53 30.73 -7.76
N ILE A 28 -5.78 30.04 -6.91
CA ILE A 28 -4.78 30.63 -6.00
C ILE A 28 -3.40 30.02 -6.27
N LYS A 29 -2.37 30.81 -6.04
CA LYS A 29 -0.99 30.35 -6.12
C LYS A 29 -0.52 29.86 -4.76
N LEU A 30 0.02 28.65 -4.72
CA LEU A 30 0.68 28.15 -3.52
C LEU A 30 1.97 28.95 -3.27
N GLU A 31 2.17 29.48 -2.07
CA GLU A 31 3.39 30.15 -1.68
C GLU A 31 4.58 29.18 -1.70
N GLY A 32 5.71 29.63 -2.24
CA GLY A 32 6.86 28.73 -2.48
C GLY A 32 6.65 27.69 -3.58
N GLY A 33 5.44 27.59 -4.18
CA GLY A 33 5.09 26.60 -5.22
C GLY A 33 5.28 25.16 -4.72
N TYR A 34 5.56 24.24 -5.65
CA TYR A 34 5.76 22.82 -5.30
C TYR A 34 6.92 22.59 -4.31
N LYS A 35 7.98 23.41 -4.36
CA LYS A 35 9.09 23.32 -3.40
C LYS A 35 8.63 23.66 -1.98
N GLY A 36 7.82 24.73 -1.84
CA GLY A 36 7.21 25.10 -0.55
C GLY A 36 6.29 24.00 -0.01
N TYR A 37 5.45 23.41 -0.88
CA TYR A 37 4.63 22.28 -0.49
C TYR A 37 5.46 21.08 0.01
N ARG A 38 6.54 20.73 -0.69
CA ARG A 38 7.41 19.62 -0.26
C ARG A 38 8.11 19.92 1.07
N HIS A 39 8.52 21.15 1.29
CA HIS A 39 9.07 21.57 2.59
C HIS A 39 8.05 21.40 3.71
N PHE A 40 6.83 21.86 3.47
CA PHE A 40 5.70 21.68 4.40
C PHE A 40 5.46 20.20 4.74
N ILE A 41 5.39 19.29 3.74
CA ILE A 41 5.21 17.85 3.98
C ILE A 41 6.36 17.29 4.83
N ASN A 42 7.61 17.59 4.47
CA ASN A 42 8.78 17.09 5.19
C ASN A 42 8.83 17.52 6.66
N GLU A 43 8.37 18.74 6.95
CA GLU A 43 8.33 19.27 8.32
C GLU A 43 7.15 18.75 9.13
N ASN A 44 6.01 18.50 8.50
CA ASN A 44 4.78 18.22 9.21
C ASN A 44 4.43 16.72 9.28
N LEU A 45 4.91 15.90 8.35
CA LEU A 45 4.70 14.46 8.40
C LEU A 45 5.26 13.82 9.70
N PRO A 46 6.48 14.15 10.17
CA PRO A 46 6.95 13.66 11.46
C PRO A 46 6.13 14.16 12.66
N LYS A 47 5.55 15.37 12.57
CA LYS A 47 4.76 15.95 13.65
C LYS A 47 3.41 15.25 13.82
N VAL A 48 2.78 14.91 12.68
CA VAL A 48 1.46 14.27 12.68
C VAL A 48 1.49 12.87 13.28
N LEU A 49 2.67 12.23 13.33
CA LEU A 49 2.86 10.88 13.88
C LEU A 49 2.97 10.84 15.41
N LYS A 50 3.23 11.96 16.09
CA LYS A 50 3.61 11.97 17.52
C LYS A 50 2.59 11.32 18.44
N ASP A 51 1.30 11.47 18.14
CA ASP A 51 0.21 11.02 19.00
C ASP A 51 -0.53 9.80 18.40
N ILE A 52 0.03 9.16 17.39
CA ILE A 52 -0.59 8.02 16.74
C ILE A 52 -0.13 6.72 17.40
N LYS A 53 -1.11 5.91 17.79
CA LYS A 53 -0.94 4.50 18.12
C LYS A 53 -1.37 3.67 16.92
N PHE A 54 -0.41 3.00 16.28
CA PHE A 54 -0.72 2.11 15.17
C PHE A 54 -1.19 0.75 15.67
N ILE A 55 -2.22 0.22 15.01
CA ILE A 55 -2.61 -1.20 15.07
C ILE A 55 -2.23 -1.82 13.73
N VAL A 56 -1.30 -2.75 13.77
CA VAL A 56 -0.61 -3.24 12.57
C VAL A 56 -1.04 -4.65 12.24
N LEU A 57 -1.68 -4.84 11.08
CA LEU A 57 -2.14 -6.14 10.61
C LEU A 57 -1.00 -6.87 9.89
N TYR A 58 -0.53 -7.97 10.44
CA TYR A 58 0.43 -8.88 9.84
C TYR A 58 -0.26 -10.16 9.37
N GLY A 59 0.27 -10.78 8.35
CA GLY A 59 -0.21 -12.05 7.82
C GLY A 59 0.36 -12.31 6.44
N ASN A 60 0.36 -13.56 6.04
CA ASN A 60 0.87 -14.02 4.76
C ASN A 60 0.09 -13.40 3.58
N SER A 61 0.67 -13.42 2.38
CA SER A 61 0.02 -12.94 1.16
C SER A 61 -1.32 -13.66 0.96
N GLY A 62 -2.34 -12.91 0.58
CA GLY A 62 -3.70 -13.42 0.39
C GLY A 62 -4.51 -13.66 1.67
N SER A 63 -3.99 -13.35 2.88
CA SER A 63 -4.75 -13.52 4.13
C SER A 63 -5.94 -12.55 4.30
N GLY A 64 -6.12 -11.59 3.41
CA GLY A 64 -7.25 -10.67 3.42
C GLY A 64 -7.03 -9.38 4.22
N LYS A 65 -5.78 -9.02 4.56
CA LYS A 65 -5.46 -7.79 5.32
C LYS A 65 -6.04 -6.53 4.67
N THR A 66 -5.85 -6.37 3.37
CA THR A 66 -6.32 -5.19 2.61
C THR A 66 -7.84 -5.06 2.66
N GLU A 67 -8.57 -6.19 2.53
CA GLU A 67 -10.04 -6.18 2.63
C GLU A 67 -10.51 -5.89 4.07
N ILE A 68 -9.80 -6.40 5.09
CA ILE A 68 -10.06 -6.06 6.49
C ILE A 68 -9.84 -4.56 6.72
N LEU A 69 -8.75 -3.96 6.23
CA LEU A 69 -8.50 -2.52 6.36
C LEU A 69 -9.58 -1.69 5.70
N LYS A 70 -10.07 -2.11 4.53
CA LYS A 70 -11.19 -1.46 3.86
C LYS A 70 -12.46 -1.50 4.72
N HIS A 71 -12.81 -2.65 5.29
CA HIS A 71 -13.96 -2.76 6.20
C HIS A 71 -13.77 -1.94 7.48
N LEU A 72 -12.57 -1.88 8.05
CA LEU A 72 -12.27 -1.00 9.19
C LEU A 72 -12.54 0.47 8.83
N LYS A 73 -12.13 0.91 7.63
CA LYS A 73 -12.40 2.27 7.12
C LYS A 73 -13.89 2.52 6.92
N ASP A 74 -14.61 1.57 6.31
CA ASP A 74 -16.06 1.64 6.10
C ASP A 74 -16.86 1.69 7.41
N LEU A 75 -16.34 1.04 8.47
CA LEU A 75 -16.88 1.09 9.83
C LEU A 75 -16.47 2.37 10.60
N GLY A 76 -15.83 3.32 9.93
CA GLY A 76 -15.52 4.66 10.45
C GLY A 76 -14.21 4.77 11.22
N ASN A 77 -13.34 3.78 11.15
CA ASN A 77 -12.01 3.84 11.78
C ASN A 77 -10.99 4.52 10.86
N ASP A 78 -9.93 5.05 11.47
CA ASP A 78 -8.83 5.65 10.75
C ASP A 78 -7.88 4.55 10.24
N VAL A 79 -7.60 4.57 8.95
CA VAL A 79 -6.76 3.59 8.26
C VAL A 79 -5.68 4.31 7.47
N LEU A 80 -4.45 3.83 7.56
CA LEU A 80 -3.36 4.18 6.68
C LEU A 80 -3.08 2.99 5.75
N ASP A 81 -3.56 3.07 4.52
CA ASP A 81 -3.34 2.09 3.47
C ASP A 81 -2.02 2.40 2.74
N LEU A 82 -0.94 1.75 3.15
CA LEU A 82 0.40 1.96 2.61
C LEU A 82 0.54 1.49 1.18
N GLU A 83 -0.10 0.38 0.83
CA GLU A 83 -0.11 -0.18 -0.53
C GLU A 83 -0.79 0.79 -1.50
N ASN A 84 -1.94 1.35 -1.13
CA ASN A 84 -2.62 2.36 -1.91
C ASN A 84 -1.79 3.65 -2.03
N CYS A 85 -1.19 4.14 -0.94
CA CYS A 85 -0.28 5.29 -0.98
C CYS A 85 0.92 5.08 -1.91
N ALA A 86 1.42 3.84 -2.03
CA ALA A 86 2.51 3.48 -2.92
C ALA A 86 2.05 3.20 -4.38
N ASN A 87 0.76 2.94 -4.59
CA ASN A 87 0.18 2.30 -5.77
C ASN A 87 0.93 1.01 -6.11
N HIS A 88 1.08 0.15 -5.09
CA HIS A 88 1.83 -1.11 -5.17
C HIS A 88 1.49 -2.03 -3.99
N ARG A 89 1.09 -3.27 -4.24
CA ARG A 89 0.66 -4.27 -3.24
C ARG A 89 1.83 -4.95 -2.51
N GLY A 90 2.82 -4.30 -2.06
CA GLY A 90 3.90 -4.83 -1.21
C GLY A 90 4.62 -6.12 -1.68
N SER A 91 3.97 -6.97 -2.45
CA SER A 91 4.47 -8.26 -2.94
C SER A 91 5.38 -8.13 -4.17
N LEU A 92 6.03 -9.24 -4.57
CA LEU A 92 6.85 -9.28 -5.80
C LEU A 92 6.01 -9.06 -7.07
N LEU A 93 4.74 -9.46 -7.07
CA LEU A 93 3.76 -9.20 -8.13
C LEU A 93 2.93 -7.94 -7.88
N GLY A 94 3.28 -7.15 -6.87
CA GLY A 94 2.45 -6.06 -6.34
C GLY A 94 2.14 -4.91 -7.32
N GLY A 95 2.82 -4.84 -8.44
CA GLY A 95 2.57 -3.85 -9.50
C GLY A 95 1.58 -4.30 -10.57
N VAL A 96 1.21 -5.58 -10.62
CA VAL A 96 0.33 -6.15 -11.66
C VAL A 96 -1.02 -5.43 -11.68
N GLY A 97 -1.43 -4.96 -12.84
CA GLY A 97 -2.72 -4.29 -13.07
C GLY A 97 -2.87 -2.91 -12.42
N LEU A 98 -1.83 -2.35 -11.78
CA LEU A 98 -1.88 -1.03 -11.12
C LEU A 98 -1.26 0.10 -11.96
N GLY A 99 -0.63 -0.22 -13.09
CA GLY A 99 0.09 0.75 -13.91
C GLY A 99 1.34 1.28 -13.20
N PHE A 100 1.56 2.60 -13.23
CA PHE A 100 2.79 3.17 -12.65
C PHE A 100 2.68 3.33 -11.14
N SER A 101 3.66 2.80 -10.40
CA SER A 101 3.81 3.07 -8.96
C SER A 101 3.97 4.57 -8.70
N ASN A 102 3.48 5.02 -7.57
CA ASN A 102 3.65 6.39 -7.13
C ASN A 102 5.14 6.74 -6.95
N THR A 103 5.46 8.03 -7.03
CA THR A 103 6.79 8.52 -6.68
C THR A 103 6.93 8.61 -5.16
N GLN A 104 8.18 8.60 -4.65
CA GLN A 104 8.47 8.80 -3.23
C GLN A 104 7.76 10.05 -2.66
N LYS A 105 7.78 11.16 -3.42
CA LYS A 105 7.14 12.41 -3.00
C LYS A 105 5.62 12.32 -2.94
N MET A 106 5.01 11.58 -3.87
CA MET A 106 3.57 11.36 -3.89
C MET A 106 3.15 10.48 -2.71
N PHE A 107 3.86 9.39 -2.47
CA PHE A 107 3.66 8.52 -1.31
C PHE A 107 3.65 9.32 0.01
N GLU A 108 4.70 10.10 0.27
CA GLU A 108 4.80 10.91 1.49
C GLU A 108 3.66 11.93 1.61
N SER A 109 3.21 12.50 0.50
CA SER A 109 2.08 13.43 0.49
C SER A 109 0.76 12.72 0.80
N LEU A 110 0.51 11.54 0.22
CA LEU A 110 -0.69 10.75 0.49
C LEU A 110 -0.73 10.25 1.94
N VAL A 111 0.39 9.74 2.45
CA VAL A 111 0.51 9.36 3.86
C VAL A 111 0.20 10.55 4.78
N TYR A 112 0.74 11.74 4.49
CA TYR A 112 0.44 12.94 5.26
C TYR A 112 -1.04 13.28 5.23
N GLU A 113 -1.69 13.24 4.07
CA GLU A 113 -3.11 13.57 3.93
C GLU A 113 -4.01 12.57 4.68
N GLU A 114 -3.75 11.27 4.58
CA GLU A 114 -4.50 10.26 5.34
C GLU A 114 -4.36 10.50 6.86
N LEU A 115 -3.13 10.66 7.34
CA LEU A 115 -2.88 10.82 8.77
C LEU A 115 -3.36 12.18 9.34
N ARG A 116 -3.28 13.24 8.56
CA ARG A 116 -3.77 14.57 8.94
C ARG A 116 -5.29 14.59 9.11
N ASN A 117 -6.01 13.84 8.29
CA ASN A 117 -7.48 13.82 8.27
C ASN A 117 -8.09 12.80 9.25
N ARG A 118 -7.25 12.11 10.06
CA ARG A 118 -7.72 11.16 11.06
C ARG A 118 -8.62 11.81 12.11
N LYS A 119 -9.53 11.02 12.65
CA LYS A 119 -10.50 11.41 13.68
C LYS A 119 -10.07 10.98 15.09
N SER A 120 -9.16 10.01 15.17
CA SER A 120 -8.67 9.44 16.42
C SER A 120 -7.15 9.33 16.45
N ASN A 121 -6.59 8.91 17.58
CA ASN A 121 -5.17 8.61 17.70
C ASN A 121 -4.86 7.14 17.40
N ILE A 122 -5.86 6.30 17.16
CA ILE A 122 -5.68 4.90 16.75
C ILE A 122 -5.80 4.83 15.24
N VAL A 123 -4.78 4.32 14.56
CA VAL A 123 -4.73 4.16 13.11
C VAL A 123 -4.38 2.72 12.76
N PHE A 124 -5.23 2.07 11.99
CA PHE A 124 -4.99 0.73 11.47
C PHE A 124 -4.14 0.78 10.21
N THR A 125 -3.21 -0.16 10.06
CA THR A 125 -2.36 -0.26 8.86
C THR A 125 -1.89 -1.69 8.64
N GLU A 126 -1.40 -2.02 7.46
CA GLU A 126 -0.70 -3.29 7.20
C GLU A 126 0.77 -3.24 7.61
N GLY A 127 1.29 -4.42 7.99
CA GLY A 127 2.69 -4.61 8.37
C GLY A 127 3.60 -4.79 7.16
N GLU A 128 3.90 -3.70 6.49
CA GLU A 128 4.75 -3.70 5.31
C GLU A 128 6.25 -3.66 5.64
N SER A 129 7.07 -4.10 4.68
CA SER A 129 8.50 -3.91 4.73
C SER A 129 8.85 -2.43 4.54
N LYS A 130 10.06 -2.02 4.96
CA LYS A 130 10.54 -0.64 4.74
C LYS A 130 10.52 -0.24 3.25
N ARG A 131 10.55 -1.22 2.34
CA ARG A 131 10.46 -1.00 0.89
C ARG A 131 9.16 -1.57 0.34
N ILE A 132 8.35 -0.74 -0.31
CA ILE A 132 7.13 -1.10 -1.02
C ILE A 132 7.37 -0.78 -2.51
N GLY A 133 7.63 -1.80 -3.32
CA GLY A 133 8.05 -1.61 -4.70
C GLY A 133 9.29 -0.72 -4.83
N LYS A 134 9.16 0.46 -5.43
CA LYS A 134 10.23 1.47 -5.58
C LYS A 134 10.28 2.48 -4.44
N ILE A 135 9.26 2.50 -3.58
CA ILE A 135 9.16 3.43 -2.45
C ILE A 135 10.02 2.93 -1.29
N ILE A 136 10.69 3.85 -0.61
CA ILE A 136 11.37 3.60 0.66
C ILE A 136 10.65 4.39 1.74
N MET A 137 9.99 3.68 2.65
CA MET A 137 9.28 4.31 3.77
C MET A 137 10.25 5.15 4.61
N PRO A 138 9.93 6.42 4.90
CA PRO A 138 10.74 7.24 5.79
C PRO A 138 11.00 6.55 7.13
N GLU A 139 12.20 6.65 7.66
CA GLU A 139 12.64 5.95 8.88
C GLU A 139 11.71 6.21 10.07
N PHE A 140 11.31 7.45 10.28
CA PHE A 140 10.43 7.84 11.39
C PHE A 140 9.04 7.22 11.26
N LEU A 141 8.49 7.09 10.03
CA LEU A 141 7.21 6.44 9.78
C LEU A 141 7.32 4.93 10.02
N TYR A 142 8.34 4.29 9.45
CA TYR A 142 8.60 2.86 9.64
C TYR A 142 8.74 2.49 11.12
N ASN A 143 9.51 3.27 11.88
CA ASN A 143 9.72 3.03 13.30
C ASN A 143 8.44 3.25 14.11
N SER A 144 7.63 4.26 13.77
CA SER A 144 6.33 4.49 14.41
C SER A 144 5.37 3.34 14.18
N ILE A 145 5.27 2.82 12.96
CA ILE A 145 4.45 1.63 12.65
C ILE A 145 5.00 0.40 13.37
N LYS A 146 6.31 0.18 13.34
CA LYS A 146 6.94 -0.98 13.99
C LYS A 146 6.76 -1.01 15.51
N SER A 147 6.57 0.14 16.15
CA SER A 147 6.29 0.24 17.61
C SER A 147 4.81 0.07 17.96
N GLY A 148 3.94 -0.10 16.97
CA GLY A 148 2.51 -0.31 17.17
C GLY A 148 2.16 -1.70 17.71
N ASP A 149 0.90 -1.86 18.10
CA ASP A 149 0.35 -3.16 18.52
C ASP A 149 0.13 -4.06 17.28
N ASN A 150 0.63 -5.28 17.31
CA ASN A 150 0.56 -6.18 16.18
C ASN A 150 -0.64 -7.13 16.31
N ILE A 151 -1.37 -7.32 15.22
CA ILE A 151 -2.42 -8.32 15.08
C ILE A 151 -2.05 -9.27 13.96
N LYS A 152 -2.17 -10.58 14.21
CA LYS A 152 -1.92 -11.61 13.19
C LYS A 152 -3.20 -12.00 12.50
N ILE A 153 -3.18 -11.97 11.17
CA ILE A 153 -4.27 -12.43 10.31
C ILE A 153 -3.81 -13.70 9.61
N GLU A 154 -4.44 -14.80 9.93
CA GLU A 154 -4.26 -16.10 9.29
C GLU A 154 -5.44 -16.43 8.40
N ALA A 155 -5.22 -17.20 7.35
CA ALA A 155 -6.26 -17.75 6.52
C ALA A 155 -5.77 -19.07 5.90
N GLU A 156 -6.69 -20.01 5.71
CA GLU A 156 -6.38 -21.27 5.03
C GLU A 156 -5.90 -21.04 3.60
N ILE A 157 -5.07 -21.96 3.12
CA ILE A 157 -4.42 -21.81 1.81
C ILE A 157 -5.43 -21.63 0.66
N ASN A 158 -6.56 -22.31 0.70
CA ASN A 158 -7.60 -22.20 -0.34
C ASN A 158 -8.25 -20.81 -0.35
N ILE A 159 -8.46 -20.22 0.83
CA ILE A 159 -8.98 -18.84 0.97
C ILE A 159 -7.95 -17.86 0.40
N ARG A 160 -6.69 -18.04 0.72
CA ARG A 160 -5.60 -17.18 0.24
C ARG A 160 -5.43 -17.24 -1.27
N ILE A 161 -5.50 -18.44 -1.85
CA ILE A 161 -5.47 -18.64 -3.32
C ILE A 161 -6.64 -17.90 -3.96
N ASN A 162 -7.85 -18.05 -3.43
CA ASN A 162 -9.04 -17.40 -3.96
C ASN A 162 -8.95 -15.87 -3.87
N ASN A 163 -8.42 -15.33 -2.77
CA ASN A 163 -8.22 -13.90 -2.61
C ASN A 163 -7.21 -13.35 -3.63
N ILE A 164 -6.08 -14.04 -3.84
CA ILE A 164 -5.09 -13.68 -4.87
C ILE A 164 -5.71 -13.77 -6.27
N TYR A 165 -6.47 -14.84 -6.56
CA TYR A 165 -7.14 -15.01 -7.86
C TYR A 165 -8.07 -13.82 -8.14
N LYS A 166 -8.95 -13.47 -7.20
CA LYS A 166 -9.85 -12.32 -7.31
C LYS A 166 -9.12 -11.00 -7.46
N GLU A 167 -8.00 -10.84 -6.77
CA GLU A 167 -7.24 -9.60 -6.77
C GLU A 167 -6.51 -9.34 -8.09
N TYR A 168 -5.94 -10.39 -8.71
CA TYR A 168 -5.04 -10.26 -9.86
C TYR A 168 -5.63 -10.70 -11.19
N ILE A 169 -6.63 -11.59 -11.19
CA ILE A 169 -7.05 -12.33 -12.39
C ILE A 169 -8.53 -12.13 -12.69
N ASP A 170 -9.41 -12.29 -11.70
CA ASP A 170 -10.86 -12.28 -11.87
C ASP A 170 -11.35 -11.00 -12.59
N ASP A 171 -12.03 -11.17 -13.74
CA ASP A 171 -12.51 -10.09 -14.61
C ASP A 171 -11.42 -9.08 -15.06
N LYS A 172 -10.15 -9.50 -15.12
CA LYS A 172 -9.00 -8.63 -15.47
C LYS A 172 -8.15 -9.25 -16.57
N ASP A 173 -7.70 -8.40 -17.48
CA ASP A 173 -6.73 -8.76 -18.53
C ASP A 173 -5.32 -8.36 -18.06
N ASN A 174 -4.76 -9.15 -17.14
CA ASN A 174 -3.47 -8.86 -16.51
C ASN A 174 -2.36 -9.87 -16.92
N ASP A 175 -2.59 -10.75 -17.87
CA ASP A 175 -1.65 -11.83 -18.19
C ASP A 175 -0.27 -11.32 -18.58
N ASP A 176 -0.18 -10.28 -19.41
CA ASP A 176 1.10 -9.70 -19.81
C ASP A 176 1.86 -9.10 -18.62
N ASP A 177 1.16 -8.44 -17.70
CA ASP A 177 1.73 -7.88 -16.48
C ASP A 177 2.20 -8.99 -15.53
N ILE A 178 1.42 -10.08 -15.41
CA ILE A 178 1.78 -11.26 -14.60
C ILE A 178 3.02 -11.92 -15.18
N ILE A 179 3.07 -12.16 -16.49
CA ILE A 179 4.22 -12.77 -17.19
C ILE A 179 5.46 -11.90 -17.01
N THR A 180 5.34 -10.59 -17.20
CA THR A 180 6.44 -9.65 -16.97
C THR A 180 6.95 -9.70 -15.54
N SER A 181 6.06 -9.76 -14.57
CA SER A 181 6.41 -9.83 -13.14
C SER A 181 7.05 -11.16 -12.77
N LEU A 182 6.58 -12.28 -13.33
CA LEU A 182 7.20 -13.59 -13.17
C LEU A 182 8.63 -13.60 -13.73
N ASP A 183 8.85 -12.94 -14.85
CA ASP A 183 10.18 -12.84 -15.47
C ASP A 183 11.21 -12.16 -14.56
N PHE A 184 10.81 -11.15 -13.79
CA PHE A 184 11.66 -10.54 -12.76
C PHE A 184 12.04 -11.49 -11.62
N LEU A 185 11.27 -12.55 -11.40
CA LEU A 185 11.55 -13.54 -10.35
C LEU A 185 12.60 -14.59 -10.73
N ARG A 186 13.09 -14.63 -11.99
CA ARG A 186 14.06 -15.63 -12.47
C ARG A 186 15.29 -15.77 -11.57
N LYS A 187 15.76 -14.66 -11.02
CA LYS A 187 16.92 -14.66 -10.12
C LYS A 187 16.63 -15.33 -8.77
N ASN A 188 15.37 -15.34 -8.34
CA ASN A 188 14.95 -15.81 -7.02
C ASN A 188 14.48 -17.26 -7.06
N ILE A 189 13.76 -17.66 -8.11
CA ILE A 189 13.08 -18.95 -8.19
C ILE A 189 13.59 -19.83 -9.35
N GLY A 190 14.50 -19.33 -10.16
CA GLY A 190 15.17 -20.04 -11.24
C GLY A 190 14.39 -20.07 -12.56
N ASN A 191 15.11 -20.13 -13.67
CA ASN A 191 14.53 -20.04 -15.01
C ASN A 191 13.49 -21.12 -15.30
N LYS A 192 13.79 -22.39 -14.98
CA LYS A 192 12.92 -23.53 -15.25
C LYS A 192 11.53 -23.39 -14.59
N ASN A 193 11.50 -22.89 -13.35
CA ASN A 193 10.21 -22.68 -12.65
C ASN A 193 9.45 -21.53 -13.27
N VAL A 194 10.13 -20.41 -13.58
CA VAL A 194 9.49 -19.25 -14.20
C VAL A 194 8.93 -19.59 -15.58
N ASP A 195 9.69 -20.30 -16.44
CA ASP A 195 9.20 -20.73 -17.75
C ASP A 195 7.92 -21.55 -17.61
N ARG A 196 7.91 -22.53 -16.69
CA ARG A 196 6.72 -23.33 -16.41
C ARG A 196 5.53 -22.51 -15.91
N TYR A 197 5.76 -21.51 -15.03
CA TYR A 197 4.69 -20.63 -14.56
C TYR A 197 4.14 -19.75 -15.67
N ILE A 198 5.00 -19.23 -16.54
CA ILE A 198 4.59 -18.44 -17.70
C ILE A 198 3.75 -19.27 -18.66
N ASP A 199 4.15 -20.52 -18.93
CA ASP A 199 3.36 -21.41 -19.79
C ASP A 199 1.97 -21.71 -19.17
N MET A 200 1.91 -21.97 -17.86
CA MET A 200 0.64 -22.14 -17.15
C MET A 200 -0.24 -20.89 -17.20
N VAL A 201 0.32 -19.69 -17.08
CA VAL A 201 -0.45 -18.43 -17.20
C VAL A 201 -1.01 -18.26 -18.61
N LYS A 202 -0.24 -18.56 -19.66
CA LYS A 202 -0.71 -18.53 -21.06
C LYS A 202 -1.83 -19.54 -21.32
N GLU A 203 -1.88 -20.63 -20.57
CA GLU A 203 -2.93 -21.64 -20.63
C GLU A 203 -4.12 -21.32 -19.69
N HIS A 204 -4.12 -20.13 -19.04
CA HIS A 204 -5.10 -19.70 -18.04
C HIS A 204 -5.22 -20.65 -16.84
N ASN A 205 -4.15 -21.39 -16.54
CA ASN A 205 -4.06 -22.30 -15.41
C ASN A 205 -3.38 -21.65 -14.21
N TYR A 206 -4.04 -20.67 -13.59
CA TYR A 206 -3.46 -19.79 -12.57
C TYR A 206 -3.37 -20.42 -11.18
N ILE A 207 -4.32 -21.27 -10.80
CA ILE A 207 -4.41 -21.79 -9.43
C ILE A 207 -3.13 -22.50 -8.95
N PRO A 208 -2.52 -23.42 -9.73
CA PRO A 208 -1.28 -24.05 -9.33
C PRO A 208 -0.12 -23.07 -9.23
N VAL A 209 -0.07 -22.03 -10.10
CA VAL A 209 0.96 -20.99 -10.05
C VAL A 209 0.85 -20.20 -8.75
N ILE A 210 -0.38 -19.74 -8.39
CA ILE A 210 -0.63 -19.02 -7.14
C ILE A 210 -0.25 -19.89 -5.95
N GLN A 211 -0.69 -21.16 -5.91
CA GLN A 211 -0.40 -22.07 -4.82
C GLN A 211 1.10 -22.28 -4.61
N GLU A 212 1.84 -22.54 -5.69
CA GLU A 212 3.28 -22.76 -5.60
C GLU A 212 4.03 -21.48 -5.21
N LEU A 213 3.65 -20.33 -5.76
CA LEU A 213 4.23 -19.05 -5.35
C LEU A 213 4.00 -18.79 -3.86
N LEU A 214 2.79 -18.97 -3.35
CA LEU A 214 2.49 -18.77 -1.93
C LEU A 214 3.32 -19.72 -1.06
N THR A 215 3.24 -21.03 -1.30
CA THR A 215 3.79 -22.04 -0.38
C THR A 215 5.31 -22.19 -0.47
N LYS A 216 5.89 -22.05 -1.67
CA LYS A 216 7.32 -22.31 -1.88
C LYS A 216 8.18 -21.04 -1.83
N HIS A 217 7.60 -19.86 -2.13
CA HIS A 217 8.39 -18.65 -2.33
C HIS A 217 8.02 -17.50 -1.40
N TYR A 218 6.75 -17.36 -1.03
CA TYR A 218 6.31 -16.26 -0.16
C TYR A 218 6.32 -16.64 1.31
N ASP A 219 5.64 -17.73 1.68
CA ASP A 219 5.49 -18.13 3.08
C ASP A 219 6.82 -18.29 3.82
N PRO A 220 7.86 -18.92 3.24
CA PRO A 220 9.16 -19.02 3.90
C PRO A 220 9.80 -17.67 4.25
N LEU A 221 9.41 -16.57 3.57
CA LEU A 221 9.93 -15.24 3.87
C LEU A 221 9.27 -14.61 5.11
N TYR A 222 8.12 -15.12 5.54
CA TYR A 222 7.37 -14.61 6.69
C TYR A 222 7.63 -15.39 7.99
N GLU A 223 8.06 -16.64 7.91
CA GLU A 223 8.22 -17.56 9.06
C GLU A 223 9.33 -17.17 10.05
N TYR A 224 10.25 -16.28 9.68
CA TYR A 224 11.45 -15.95 10.48
C TYR A 224 11.35 -14.69 11.33
N LYS A 225 10.15 -14.14 11.55
CA LYS A 225 9.99 -12.89 12.31
C LYS A 225 9.35 -13.18 13.65
N ASP A 226 10.16 -13.30 14.71
CA ASP A 226 9.65 -13.26 16.08
C ASP A 226 8.95 -11.91 16.33
N ARG A 227 7.65 -11.99 16.60
CA ARG A 227 6.80 -10.86 16.97
C ARG A 227 5.83 -11.27 18.04
N GLU A 228 5.64 -10.37 18.97
CA GLU A 228 4.51 -10.48 19.88
C GLU A 228 3.26 -9.95 19.18
N TYR A 229 2.17 -10.69 19.30
CA TYR A 229 0.87 -10.31 18.75
C TYR A 229 -0.13 -10.12 19.88
N LEU A 230 -0.85 -9.00 19.82
CA LEU A 230 -1.97 -8.73 20.72
C LEU A 230 -3.08 -9.78 20.56
N ALA A 231 -3.35 -10.17 19.32
CA ALA A 231 -4.32 -11.21 18.99
C ALA A 231 -3.98 -11.85 17.64
N THR A 232 -4.55 -13.07 17.44
CA THR A 232 -4.50 -13.77 16.14
C THR A 232 -5.92 -14.10 15.71
N PHE A 233 -6.26 -13.77 14.47
CA PHE A 233 -7.55 -14.04 13.86
C PHE A 233 -7.43 -14.97 12.67
N ASN A 234 -8.30 -15.97 12.60
CA ASN A 234 -8.47 -16.79 11.39
C ASN A 234 -9.53 -16.13 10.48
N ASN A 235 -9.08 -15.52 9.40
CA ASN A 235 -9.93 -14.74 8.51
C ASN A 235 -10.66 -15.63 7.50
N VAL A 236 -11.89 -15.95 7.81
CA VAL A 236 -12.85 -16.60 6.88
C VAL A 236 -13.82 -15.57 6.30
N ASP A 237 -14.14 -14.53 7.08
CA ASP A 237 -15.03 -13.41 6.73
C ASP A 237 -14.38 -12.11 7.18
N SER A 238 -13.93 -11.30 6.22
CA SER A 238 -13.18 -10.07 6.50
C SER A 238 -14.00 -9.01 7.24
N ILE A 239 -15.33 -8.94 7.04
CA ILE A 239 -16.21 -8.01 7.77
C ILE A 239 -16.31 -8.41 9.23
N LYS A 240 -16.51 -9.71 9.48
CA LYS A 240 -16.56 -10.24 10.84
C LYS A 240 -15.25 -10.02 11.57
N THR A 241 -14.13 -10.37 10.93
CA THR A 241 -12.79 -10.16 11.48
C THR A 241 -12.52 -8.68 11.78
N ALA A 242 -12.93 -7.75 10.90
CA ALA A 242 -12.78 -6.31 11.17
C ALA A 242 -13.56 -5.87 12.41
N LYS A 243 -14.79 -6.36 12.62
CA LYS A 243 -15.58 -6.05 13.82
C LYS A 243 -14.94 -6.59 15.10
N GLU A 244 -14.44 -7.82 15.07
CA GLU A 244 -13.75 -8.46 16.20
C GLU A 244 -12.45 -7.68 16.55
N ILE A 245 -11.71 -7.21 15.57
CA ILE A 245 -10.52 -6.36 15.76
C ILE A 245 -10.91 -5.05 16.48
N ILE A 246 -11.98 -4.39 16.04
CA ILE A 246 -12.45 -3.15 16.68
C ILE A 246 -12.78 -3.38 18.16
N GLU A 247 -13.41 -4.50 18.49
CA GLU A 247 -13.79 -4.81 19.88
C GLU A 247 -12.58 -4.94 20.79
N ILE A 248 -11.50 -5.58 20.32
CA ILE A 248 -10.25 -5.72 21.10
C ILE A 248 -9.50 -4.40 21.21
N CYS A 249 -9.57 -3.54 20.17
CA CYS A 249 -8.83 -2.28 20.14
C CYS A 249 -9.58 -1.09 20.75
N LYS A 250 -10.84 -1.27 21.21
CA LYS A 250 -11.55 -0.22 21.95
C LYS A 250 -10.81 0.06 23.25
N PRO A 251 -10.49 1.33 23.56
CA PRO A 251 -10.03 1.66 24.89
C PRO A 251 -11.11 1.23 25.89
N ASP A 252 -10.70 0.57 26.98
CA ASP A 252 -11.59 0.24 28.08
C ASP A 252 -12.37 1.51 28.48
N SER A 253 -13.70 1.42 28.41
CA SER A 253 -14.60 2.51 28.80
C SER A 253 -14.56 2.56 30.37
N HIS A 254 -13.61 3.30 30.89
CA HIS A 254 -13.54 3.65 32.31
C HIS A 254 -14.05 5.07 32.53
#